data_48137688c89eb93bd1fd4216a78359b4
#
_entry.id   48137688c89eb93bd1fd4216a78359b4
#
_cell.length_a   1.000
_cell.length_b   1.000
_cell.length_c   1.000
_cell.angle_alpha   90.00
_cell.angle_beta   90.00
_cell.angle_gamma   90.00
#
_symmetry.space_group_name_H-M   'P 1'
#
loop_
_entity.id
_entity.type
_entity.pdbx_description
1 polymer ?
#
loop_
_entity_poly.entity_id
_entity_poly.type
_entity_poly.pdbx_seq_one_letter_code
_entity_poly.pdbx_strand_id
1 'polypeptide(L)'
;MRILRFLPLLVIALHLSAAGMTGMTDEDREHLLVHFEMTGQMVAEQVRGLSTAQLEYRASPDRWSIRECVSHLAVAEPDYWRDLMKSVKAPSDMNGKKSSATDADIMWYGIDRVVHTKTGGGHEKVDTYKNLGEALAKFQALRATMIEYIKSTQDDLRAHSFGTREPIDCWQWMLEISTHAERHIQQIREIKADPNFPKN
;
A
#
# COMPACT_ATOMS: atom_id res chain seq x y z
N MET A 1 54.41 -11.58 -53.00
CA MET A 1 53.52 -12.34 -52.09
C MET A 1 53.55 -11.67 -50.72
N ARG A 2 52.45 -10.96 -50.39
CA ARG A 2 52.29 -10.31 -49.05
C ARG A 2 51.43 -11.23 -48.19
N ILE A 3 52.00 -11.77 -47.12
CA ILE A 3 51.31 -12.61 -46.19
C ILE A 3 50.57 -11.69 -45.20
N LEU A 4 49.25 -11.73 -45.25
CA LEU A 4 48.33 -11.01 -44.34
C LEU A 4 48.22 -11.84 -43.05
N ARG A 5 48.80 -11.34 -41.97
CA ARG A 5 48.66 -11.94 -40.62
C ARG A 5 47.36 -11.49 -40.01
N PHE A 6 46.39 -12.39 -39.89
CA PHE A 6 45.18 -12.18 -39.08
C PHE A 6 45.54 -12.31 -37.61
N LEU A 7 45.33 -11.20 -36.86
CA LEU A 7 45.40 -11.18 -35.41
C LEU A 7 44.01 -11.64 -34.91
N PRO A 8 43.89 -12.66 -34.03
CA PRO A 8 42.60 -12.99 -33.46
C PRO A 8 42.18 -11.94 -32.47
N LEU A 9 40.99 -11.37 -32.68
CA LEU A 9 40.35 -10.46 -31.74
C LEU A 9 39.88 -11.29 -30.52
N LEU A 10 40.58 -11.12 -29.38
CA LEU A 10 40.18 -11.74 -28.13
C LEU A 10 38.96 -10.98 -27.58
N VAL A 11 37.73 -11.51 -27.80
CA VAL A 11 36.52 -10.99 -27.17
C VAL A 11 36.53 -11.45 -25.73
N ILE A 12 36.95 -10.56 -24.83
CA ILE A 12 36.78 -10.75 -23.39
C ILE A 12 35.30 -10.51 -23.08
N ALA A 13 34.53 -11.59 -22.97
CA ALA A 13 33.18 -11.55 -22.39
C ALA A 13 33.33 -11.19 -20.90
N LEU A 14 33.07 -9.93 -20.56
CA LEU A 14 32.84 -9.54 -19.18
C LEU A 14 31.57 -10.27 -18.70
N HIS A 15 31.76 -11.37 -17.99
CA HIS A 15 30.69 -11.94 -17.18
C HIS A 15 30.51 -10.98 -16.01
N LEU A 16 29.57 -10.02 -16.12
CA LEU A 16 29.00 -9.38 -14.95
C LEU A 16 28.34 -10.52 -14.15
N SER A 17 29.02 -10.99 -13.13
CA SER A 17 28.39 -11.71 -12.06
C SER A 17 27.33 -10.76 -11.50
N ALA A 18 26.06 -11.08 -11.69
CA ALA A 18 25.00 -10.53 -10.88
C ALA A 18 25.27 -11.00 -9.45
N ALA A 19 26.12 -10.25 -8.73
CA ALA A 19 26.15 -10.31 -7.27
C ALA A 19 24.70 -10.08 -6.86
N GLY A 20 24.10 -11.08 -6.19
CA GLY A 20 22.69 -11.05 -5.84
C GLY A 20 22.36 -9.68 -5.25
N MET A 21 21.45 -8.96 -5.90
CA MET A 21 20.94 -7.70 -5.38
C MET A 21 20.25 -8.04 -4.06
N THR A 22 20.91 -7.73 -2.96
CA THR A 22 20.28 -7.77 -1.65
C THR A 22 19.42 -6.53 -1.56
N GLY A 23 18.12 -6.70 -1.42
CA GLY A 23 17.18 -5.59 -1.32
C GLY A 23 16.06 -5.64 -2.37
N MET A 24 15.13 -4.75 -2.22
CA MET A 24 14.01 -4.55 -3.13
C MET A 24 14.49 -4.10 -4.52
N THR A 25 13.93 -4.66 -5.59
CA THR A 25 14.26 -4.24 -6.96
C THR A 25 13.80 -2.80 -7.22
N ASP A 26 14.41 -2.15 -8.22
CA ASP A 26 13.98 -0.79 -8.62
C ASP A 26 12.52 -0.80 -9.10
N GLU A 27 12.08 -1.85 -9.80
CA GLU A 27 10.70 -2.04 -10.26
C GLU A 27 9.72 -2.19 -9.08
N ASP A 28 10.04 -3.04 -8.10
CA ASP A 28 9.25 -3.20 -6.89
C ASP A 28 9.12 -1.88 -6.12
N ARG A 29 10.21 -1.12 -6.05
CA ARG A 29 10.25 0.19 -5.39
C ARG A 29 9.36 1.20 -6.11
N GLU A 30 9.48 1.29 -7.43
CA GLU A 30 8.69 2.22 -8.24
C GLU A 30 7.19 1.92 -8.14
N HIS A 31 6.80 0.64 -8.21
CA HIS A 31 5.40 0.23 -8.05
C HIS A 31 4.83 0.67 -6.70
N LEU A 32 5.55 0.45 -5.60
CA LEU A 32 5.10 0.91 -4.29
C LEU A 32 5.01 2.44 -4.22
N LEU A 33 6.03 3.17 -4.71
CA LEU A 33 6.02 4.63 -4.69
C LEU A 33 4.82 5.21 -5.42
N VAL A 34 4.61 4.78 -6.66
CA VAL A 34 3.48 5.25 -7.49
C VAL A 34 2.16 4.97 -6.79
N HIS A 35 1.99 3.77 -6.24
CA HIS A 35 0.74 3.37 -5.62
C HIS A 35 0.48 4.15 -4.31
N PHE A 36 1.51 4.35 -3.48
CA PHE A 36 1.40 5.10 -2.23
C PHE A 36 1.14 6.60 -2.46
N GLU A 37 1.81 7.21 -3.42
CA GLU A 37 1.60 8.61 -3.79
C GLU A 37 0.20 8.81 -4.38
N MET A 38 -0.21 7.94 -5.30
CA MET A 38 -1.53 7.99 -5.92
C MET A 38 -2.66 7.87 -4.88
N THR A 39 -2.64 6.81 -4.07
CA THR A 39 -3.72 6.57 -3.10
C THR A 39 -3.74 7.61 -2.00
N GLY A 40 -2.58 8.12 -1.56
CA GLY A 40 -2.48 9.22 -0.60
C GLY A 40 -3.11 10.52 -1.11
N GLN A 41 -2.85 10.88 -2.36
CA GLN A 41 -3.47 12.03 -3.03
C GLN A 41 -4.98 11.84 -3.22
N MET A 42 -5.39 10.67 -3.68
CA MET A 42 -6.81 10.36 -3.92
C MET A 42 -7.65 10.46 -2.64
N VAL A 43 -7.15 10.01 -1.48
CA VAL A 43 -7.86 10.19 -0.19
C VAL A 43 -8.11 11.67 0.09
N ALA A 44 -7.09 12.51 -0.05
CA ALA A 44 -7.22 13.96 0.18
C ALA A 44 -8.20 14.61 -0.82
N GLU A 45 -8.17 14.19 -2.08
CA GLU A 45 -9.08 14.71 -3.12
C GLU A 45 -10.52 14.31 -2.88
N GLN A 46 -10.77 13.08 -2.37
CA GLN A 46 -12.11 12.63 -2.08
C GLN A 46 -12.83 13.48 -1.04
N VAL A 47 -12.11 14.15 -0.16
CA VAL A 47 -12.70 14.94 0.96
C VAL A 47 -12.64 16.44 0.74
N ARG A 48 -11.95 16.89 -0.32
CA ARG A 48 -11.73 18.32 -0.58
C ARG A 48 -13.05 19.05 -0.84
N GLY A 49 -13.30 20.12 -0.11
CA GLY A 49 -14.45 21.02 -0.31
C GLY A 49 -15.79 20.44 0.13
N LEU A 50 -15.82 19.28 0.78
CA LEU A 50 -17.06 18.72 1.30
C LEU A 50 -17.54 19.50 2.54
N SER A 51 -18.84 19.74 2.62
CA SER A 51 -19.50 20.31 3.79
C SER A 51 -19.54 19.31 4.95
N THR A 52 -19.78 19.78 6.17
CA THR A 52 -19.95 18.92 7.34
C THR A 52 -21.08 17.92 7.13
N ALA A 53 -22.20 18.34 6.54
CA ALA A 53 -23.32 17.45 6.24
C ALA A 53 -22.90 16.31 5.30
N GLN A 54 -22.07 16.58 4.29
CA GLN A 54 -21.54 15.59 3.37
C GLN A 54 -20.54 14.65 4.04
N LEU A 55 -19.68 15.17 4.90
CA LEU A 55 -18.67 14.38 5.62
C LEU A 55 -19.29 13.40 6.63
N GLU A 56 -20.39 13.79 7.27
CA GLU A 56 -21.09 12.98 8.28
C GLU A 56 -22.24 12.14 7.71
N TYR A 57 -22.52 12.26 6.41
CA TYR A 57 -23.59 11.51 5.79
C TYR A 57 -23.32 10.01 5.84
N ARG A 58 -24.37 9.24 6.20
CA ARG A 58 -24.39 7.78 6.20
C ARG A 58 -25.56 7.30 5.37
N ALA A 59 -25.33 6.42 4.39
CA ALA A 59 -26.39 5.82 3.60
C ALA A 59 -27.37 4.97 4.43
N SER A 60 -26.88 4.41 5.55
CA SER A 60 -27.69 3.75 6.59
C SER A 60 -26.96 3.78 7.94
N PRO A 61 -27.64 3.51 9.07
CA PRO A 61 -27.05 3.61 10.42
C PRO A 61 -25.83 2.71 10.67
N ASP A 62 -25.73 1.60 9.92
CA ASP A 62 -24.67 0.61 10.02
C ASP A 62 -23.54 0.85 9.00
N ARG A 63 -23.62 1.91 8.21
CA ARG A 63 -22.58 2.31 7.25
C ARG A 63 -21.76 3.46 7.77
N TRP A 64 -20.50 3.47 7.42
CA TRP A 64 -19.59 4.56 7.76
C TRP A 64 -19.86 5.81 6.91
N SER A 65 -19.62 6.96 7.52
CA SER A 65 -19.54 8.23 6.83
C SER A 65 -18.18 8.42 6.15
N ILE A 66 -18.06 9.46 5.31
CA ILE A 66 -16.77 9.81 4.68
C ILE A 66 -15.70 10.12 5.73
N ARG A 67 -16.05 10.91 6.77
CA ARG A 67 -15.13 11.20 7.88
C ARG A 67 -14.64 9.93 8.56
N GLU A 68 -15.53 8.97 8.78
CA GLU A 68 -15.19 7.72 9.46
C GLU A 68 -14.28 6.82 8.62
N CYS A 69 -14.44 6.81 7.29
CA CYS A 69 -13.49 6.13 6.40
C CYS A 69 -12.07 6.70 6.56
N VAL A 70 -11.91 8.02 6.60
CA VAL A 70 -10.59 8.66 6.79
C VAL A 70 -10.06 8.44 8.21
N SER A 71 -10.92 8.54 9.24
CA SER A 71 -10.55 8.24 10.63
C SER A 71 -10.06 6.79 10.77
N HIS A 72 -10.72 5.84 10.11
CA HIS A 72 -10.30 4.45 10.10
C HIS A 72 -8.90 4.27 9.50
N LEU A 73 -8.61 4.87 8.35
CA LEU A 73 -7.26 4.82 7.76
C LEU A 73 -6.20 5.37 8.72
N ALA A 74 -6.49 6.48 9.39
CA ALA A 74 -5.58 7.08 10.34
C ALA A 74 -5.36 6.24 11.62
N VAL A 75 -6.29 5.35 11.96
CA VAL A 75 -6.20 4.43 13.11
C VAL A 75 -5.54 3.11 12.72
N ALA A 76 -5.90 2.54 11.58
CA ALA A 76 -5.48 1.20 11.18
C ALA A 76 -4.05 1.15 10.61
N GLU A 77 -3.70 2.10 9.75
CA GLU A 77 -2.39 2.07 9.07
C GLU A 77 -1.17 2.17 10.00
N PRO A 78 -1.19 2.90 11.14
CA PRO A 78 -0.09 2.86 12.11
C PRO A 78 0.17 1.47 12.67
N ASP A 79 -0.87 0.67 12.91
CA ASP A 79 -0.74 -0.70 13.38
C ASP A 79 -0.17 -1.61 12.28
N TYR A 80 -0.68 -1.49 11.05
CA TYR A 80 -0.17 -2.23 9.89
C TYR A 80 1.30 -1.92 9.62
N TRP A 81 1.68 -0.66 9.71
CA TRP A 81 3.07 -0.23 9.57
C TRP A 81 3.98 -0.79 10.67
N ARG A 82 3.55 -0.72 11.91
CA ARG A 82 4.29 -1.28 13.05
C ARG A 82 4.53 -2.77 12.87
N ASP A 83 3.50 -3.51 12.46
CA ASP A 83 3.57 -4.95 12.31
C ASP A 83 4.43 -5.36 11.10
N LEU A 84 4.38 -4.59 10.00
CA LEU A 84 5.31 -4.71 8.88
C LEU A 84 6.77 -4.54 9.35
N MET A 85 7.07 -3.45 10.05
CA MET A 85 8.42 -3.17 10.52
C MET A 85 8.95 -4.22 11.50
N LYS A 86 8.07 -4.87 12.23
CA LYS A 86 8.42 -6.03 13.08
C LYS A 86 8.81 -7.23 12.22
N SER A 87 8.06 -7.53 11.17
CA SER A 87 8.35 -8.65 10.26
C SER A 87 9.65 -8.42 9.48
N VAL A 88 9.87 -7.23 8.97
CA VAL A 88 11.11 -6.88 8.23
C VAL A 88 12.37 -6.98 9.10
N LYS A 89 12.25 -6.70 10.41
CA LYS A 89 13.38 -6.84 11.36
C LYS A 89 13.61 -8.27 11.84
N ALA A 90 12.69 -9.18 11.58
CA ALA A 90 12.85 -10.60 11.89
C ALA A 90 13.83 -11.25 10.88
N PRO A 91 14.40 -12.43 11.19
CA PRO A 91 15.18 -13.17 10.22
C PRO A 91 14.39 -13.45 8.93
N SER A 92 15.07 -13.35 7.79
CA SER A 92 14.47 -13.71 6.49
C SER A 92 13.98 -15.16 6.49
N ASP A 93 12.73 -15.38 6.07
CA ASP A 93 12.07 -16.69 6.14
C ASP A 93 11.30 -17.08 4.87
N MET A 94 11.28 -16.19 3.85
CA MET A 94 10.63 -16.47 2.55
C MET A 94 11.53 -17.18 1.55
N ASN A 95 12.78 -17.51 1.89
CA ASN A 95 13.75 -18.15 1.00
C ASN A 95 13.17 -19.42 0.33
N GLY A 96 12.83 -19.28 -0.95
CA GLY A 96 12.23 -20.38 -1.74
C GLY A 96 10.77 -20.71 -1.42
N LYS A 97 10.12 -20.03 -0.49
CA LYS A 97 8.69 -20.14 -0.27
C LYS A 97 7.93 -19.23 -1.23
N LYS A 98 6.72 -19.67 -1.60
CA LYS A 98 5.79 -18.84 -2.38
C LYS A 98 4.83 -18.13 -1.43
N SER A 99 4.51 -16.90 -1.76
CA SER A 99 3.39 -16.20 -1.15
C SER A 99 2.07 -16.93 -1.40
N SER A 100 1.13 -16.83 -0.47
CA SER A 100 -0.22 -17.41 -0.60
C SER A 100 -1.10 -16.67 -1.62
N ALA A 101 -0.72 -15.44 -1.98
CA ALA A 101 -1.41 -14.59 -2.94
C ALA A 101 -0.44 -14.08 -4.00
N THR A 102 -0.94 -13.72 -5.18
CA THR A 102 -0.17 -12.97 -6.18
C THR A 102 -0.28 -11.46 -5.93
N ASP A 103 0.64 -10.68 -6.47
CA ASP A 103 0.57 -9.21 -6.40
C ASP A 103 -0.73 -8.68 -7.03
N ALA A 104 -1.21 -9.35 -8.09
CA ALA A 104 -2.49 -9.02 -8.72
C ALA A 104 -3.69 -9.28 -7.79
N ASP A 105 -3.66 -10.33 -6.96
CA ASP A 105 -4.70 -10.59 -5.96
C ASP A 105 -4.75 -9.48 -4.91
N ILE A 106 -3.58 -9.00 -4.46
CA ILE A 106 -3.48 -7.87 -3.51
C ILE A 106 -4.02 -6.58 -4.15
N MET A 107 -3.66 -6.31 -5.40
CA MET A 107 -4.18 -5.15 -6.13
C MET A 107 -5.69 -5.22 -6.31
N TRP A 108 -6.20 -6.40 -6.65
CA TRP A 108 -7.64 -6.62 -6.86
C TRP A 108 -8.45 -6.39 -5.58
N TYR A 109 -7.91 -6.76 -4.42
CA TYR A 109 -8.55 -6.51 -3.13
C TYR A 109 -8.90 -5.04 -2.90
N GLY A 110 -8.05 -4.09 -3.30
CA GLY A 110 -8.28 -2.65 -3.14
C GLY A 110 -9.47 -2.13 -3.95
N ILE A 111 -9.72 -2.70 -5.13
CA ILE A 111 -10.76 -2.23 -6.05
C ILE A 111 -12.05 -3.04 -5.99
N ASP A 112 -11.99 -4.31 -5.57
CA ASP A 112 -13.16 -5.17 -5.46
C ASP A 112 -13.97 -4.84 -4.20
N ARG A 113 -15.18 -4.28 -4.43
CA ARG A 113 -16.14 -3.94 -3.40
C ARG A 113 -17.39 -4.82 -3.43
N VAL A 114 -17.40 -5.89 -4.25
CA VAL A 114 -18.53 -6.82 -4.33
C VAL A 114 -18.76 -7.49 -2.97
N VAL A 115 -17.65 -7.89 -2.30
CA VAL A 115 -17.73 -8.45 -0.94
C VAL A 115 -17.42 -7.35 0.08
N HIS A 116 -18.40 -7.06 0.95
CA HIS A 116 -18.22 -6.15 2.08
C HIS A 116 -17.77 -6.92 3.31
N THR A 117 -16.59 -6.58 3.81
CA THR A 117 -16.02 -7.17 5.04
C THR A 117 -16.27 -6.25 6.22
N LYS A 118 -16.66 -6.80 7.37
CA LYS A 118 -16.71 -6.02 8.62
C LYS A 118 -15.30 -5.86 9.17
N THR A 119 -14.99 -4.64 9.56
CA THR A 119 -13.74 -4.32 10.25
C THR A 119 -13.69 -5.00 11.63
N GLY A 120 -12.53 -5.52 12.01
CA GLY A 120 -12.26 -6.15 13.29
C GLY A 120 -10.92 -5.69 13.88
N GLY A 121 -10.47 -6.34 14.95
CA GLY A 121 -9.13 -6.12 15.50
C GLY A 121 -8.92 -4.79 16.25
N GLY A 122 -9.99 -4.07 16.60
CA GLY A 122 -9.92 -2.78 17.31
C GLY A 122 -9.89 -1.58 16.36
N HIS A 123 -9.89 -1.80 15.04
CA HIS A 123 -9.90 -0.73 14.03
C HIS A 123 -11.31 -0.19 13.75
N GLU A 124 -12.33 -0.70 14.45
CA GLU A 124 -13.71 -0.20 14.40
C GLU A 124 -13.90 1.16 15.10
N LYS A 125 -12.85 1.64 15.80
CA LYS A 125 -12.89 2.90 16.57
C LYS A 125 -12.79 4.12 15.65
N VAL A 126 -13.72 4.24 14.72
CA VAL A 126 -13.76 5.32 13.71
C VAL A 126 -14.06 6.71 14.32
N ASP A 127 -14.48 6.76 15.57
CA ASP A 127 -14.71 8.01 16.32
C ASP A 127 -13.44 8.55 17.06
N THR A 128 -12.29 7.89 16.87
CA THR A 128 -11.00 8.35 17.44
C THR A 128 -10.69 9.78 17.01
N TYR A 129 -10.92 10.08 15.73
CA TYR A 129 -10.77 11.42 15.17
C TYR A 129 -12.15 11.99 14.81
N LYS A 130 -12.63 12.92 15.62
CA LYS A 130 -13.90 13.63 15.38
C LYS A 130 -13.78 14.74 14.33
N ASN A 131 -12.56 15.18 14.07
CA ASN A 131 -12.24 16.21 13.10
C ASN A 131 -11.53 15.59 11.89
N LEU A 132 -12.12 15.77 10.70
CA LEU A 132 -11.53 15.28 9.46
C LEU A 132 -10.10 15.80 9.25
N GLY A 133 -9.84 17.08 9.55
CA GLY A 133 -8.51 17.67 9.35
C GLY A 133 -7.43 16.98 10.18
N GLU A 134 -7.74 16.59 11.41
CA GLU A 134 -6.83 15.84 12.27
C GLU A 134 -6.58 14.42 11.71
N ALA A 135 -7.64 13.69 11.36
CA ALA A 135 -7.54 12.36 10.78
C ALA A 135 -6.70 12.36 9.48
N LEU A 136 -7.02 13.30 8.59
CA LEU A 136 -6.30 13.44 7.31
C LEU A 136 -4.83 13.79 7.53
N ALA A 137 -4.51 14.69 8.46
CA ALA A 137 -3.14 15.06 8.78
C ALA A 137 -2.34 13.86 9.34
N LYS A 138 -2.95 13.04 10.21
CA LYS A 138 -2.31 11.81 10.72
C LYS A 138 -2.06 10.79 9.62
N PHE A 139 -3.06 10.54 8.78
CA PHE A 139 -2.90 9.66 7.61
C PHE A 139 -1.77 10.14 6.68
N GLN A 140 -1.76 11.42 6.31
CA GLN A 140 -0.74 11.98 5.41
C GLN A 140 0.66 11.94 6.01
N ALA A 141 0.82 12.24 7.31
CA ALA A 141 2.11 12.18 7.99
C ALA A 141 2.69 10.75 7.97
N LEU A 142 1.87 9.74 8.23
CA LEU A 142 2.31 8.35 8.16
C LEU A 142 2.64 7.94 6.72
N ARG A 143 1.83 8.34 5.74
CA ARG A 143 2.10 8.09 4.31
C ARG A 143 3.43 8.68 3.88
N ALA A 144 3.75 9.91 4.30
CA ALA A 144 5.05 10.51 4.04
C ALA A 144 6.20 9.67 4.64
N THR A 145 6.04 9.15 5.87
CA THR A 145 7.03 8.26 6.50
C THR A 145 7.23 6.97 5.70
N MET A 146 6.15 6.34 5.25
CA MET A 146 6.22 5.12 4.44
C MET A 146 6.89 5.37 3.09
N ILE A 147 6.55 6.46 2.42
CA ILE A 147 7.16 6.86 1.15
C ILE A 147 8.67 7.09 1.31
N GLU A 148 9.11 7.78 2.36
CA GLU A 148 10.54 7.98 2.62
C GLU A 148 11.26 6.67 2.93
N TYR A 149 10.61 5.74 3.66
CA TYR A 149 11.15 4.40 3.85
C TYR A 149 11.28 3.66 2.51
N ILE A 150 10.25 3.64 1.67
CA ILE A 150 10.30 2.98 0.35
C ILE A 150 11.45 3.55 -0.49
N LYS A 151 11.65 4.87 -0.48
CA LYS A 151 12.72 5.54 -1.24
C LYS A 151 14.12 5.15 -0.79
N SER A 152 14.31 4.94 0.51
CA SER A 152 15.66 4.85 1.11
C SER A 152 16.04 3.46 1.60
N THR A 153 15.07 2.57 1.84
CA THR A 153 15.37 1.26 2.43
C THR A 153 16.23 0.39 1.52
N GLN A 154 17.12 -0.38 2.16
CA GLN A 154 17.88 -1.48 1.54
C GLN A 154 17.34 -2.85 1.97
N ASP A 155 16.22 -2.88 2.71
CA ASP A 155 15.60 -4.12 3.14
C ASP A 155 15.04 -4.89 1.94
N ASP A 156 15.21 -6.19 1.93
CA ASP A 156 14.58 -7.08 0.95
C ASP A 156 13.19 -7.49 1.46
N LEU A 157 12.18 -6.70 1.13
CA LEU A 157 10.82 -6.96 1.59
C LEU A 157 10.26 -8.30 1.10
N ARG A 158 10.75 -8.80 -0.06
CA ARG A 158 10.34 -10.10 -0.58
C ARG A 158 10.92 -11.28 0.20
N ALA A 159 11.99 -11.06 0.95
CA ALA A 159 12.64 -12.10 1.74
C ALA A 159 11.97 -12.36 3.10
N HIS A 160 11.03 -11.53 3.53
CA HIS A 160 10.37 -11.64 4.84
C HIS A 160 8.88 -11.93 4.66
N SER A 161 8.35 -12.87 5.47
CA SER A 161 6.92 -13.18 5.47
C SER A 161 6.12 -12.26 6.39
N PHE A 162 4.87 -12.04 6.03
CA PHE A 162 3.86 -11.42 6.86
C PHE A 162 2.65 -12.35 7.00
N GLY A 163 2.17 -12.51 8.23
CA GLY A 163 1.11 -13.46 8.53
C GLY A 163 1.62 -14.87 8.85
N THR A 164 0.80 -15.68 9.48
CA THR A 164 1.20 -17.00 9.98
C THR A 164 0.47 -18.16 9.32
N ARG A 165 -0.79 -18.00 8.90
CA ARG A 165 -1.61 -19.06 8.33
C ARG A 165 -1.48 -19.13 6.81
N GLU A 166 -1.63 -17.99 6.16
CA GLU A 166 -1.50 -17.79 4.72
C GLU A 166 -0.53 -16.63 4.49
N PRO A 167 0.79 -16.86 4.64
CA PRO A 167 1.76 -15.78 4.61
C PRO A 167 1.88 -15.20 3.20
N ILE A 168 1.92 -13.88 3.15
CA ILE A 168 2.36 -13.10 2.00
C ILE A 168 3.75 -12.56 2.28
N ASP A 169 4.46 -12.02 1.28
CA ASP A 169 5.71 -11.33 1.57
C ASP A 169 5.48 -9.89 2.07
N CYS A 170 6.48 -9.29 2.71
CA CYS A 170 6.37 -7.94 3.27
C CYS A 170 6.20 -6.86 2.20
N TRP A 171 6.64 -7.08 0.96
CA TRP A 171 6.35 -6.19 -0.16
C TRP A 171 4.85 -6.19 -0.48
N GLN A 172 4.25 -7.37 -0.53
CA GLN A 172 2.81 -7.54 -0.73
C GLN A 172 2.00 -6.93 0.41
N TRP A 173 2.47 -7.09 1.67
CA TRP A 173 1.81 -6.42 2.78
C TRP A 173 1.92 -4.89 2.68
N MET A 174 3.07 -4.37 2.24
CA MET A 174 3.21 -2.94 1.97
C MET A 174 2.23 -2.49 0.89
N LEU A 175 2.09 -3.25 -0.19
CA LEU A 175 1.10 -2.99 -1.24
C LEU A 175 -0.33 -3.05 -0.67
N GLU A 176 -0.64 -4.02 0.20
CA GLU A 176 -1.97 -4.16 0.84
C GLU A 176 -2.33 -2.94 1.70
N ILE A 177 -1.37 -2.35 2.43
CA ILE A 177 -1.60 -1.08 3.14
C ILE A 177 -2.06 0.02 2.17
N SER A 178 -1.49 0.08 0.99
CA SER A 178 -1.89 1.08 -0.01
C SER A 178 -3.22 0.74 -0.68
N THR A 179 -3.46 -0.52 -1.01
CA THR A 179 -4.75 -0.96 -1.58
C THR A 179 -5.90 -0.88 -0.58
N HIS A 180 -5.61 -1.01 0.72
CA HIS A 180 -6.58 -0.74 1.78
C HIS A 180 -7.12 0.71 1.72
N ALA A 181 -6.24 1.70 1.51
CA ALA A 181 -6.71 3.07 1.28
C ALA A 181 -7.55 3.18 0.01
N GLU A 182 -7.17 2.51 -1.09
CA GLU A 182 -7.97 2.49 -2.30
C GLU A 182 -9.35 1.89 -2.08
N ARG A 183 -9.46 0.82 -1.30
CA ARG A 183 -10.74 0.22 -0.92
C ARG A 183 -11.65 1.24 -0.22
N HIS A 184 -11.11 2.09 0.65
CA HIS A 184 -11.87 3.16 1.29
C HIS A 184 -12.16 4.33 0.35
N ILE A 185 -11.32 4.62 -0.62
CA ILE A 185 -11.62 5.56 -1.70
C ILE A 185 -12.86 5.10 -2.48
N GLN A 186 -12.93 3.82 -2.84
CA GLN A 186 -14.11 3.26 -3.51
C GLN A 186 -15.36 3.35 -2.60
N GLN A 187 -15.21 3.06 -1.31
CA GLN A 187 -16.31 3.22 -0.34
C GLN A 187 -16.79 4.67 -0.27
N ILE A 188 -15.89 5.65 -0.26
CA ILE A 188 -16.26 7.08 -0.28
C ILE A 188 -17.00 7.43 -1.58
N ARG A 189 -16.59 6.87 -2.71
CA ARG A 189 -17.28 7.05 -4.00
C ARG A 189 -18.69 6.46 -3.97
N GLU A 190 -18.88 5.28 -3.37
CA GLU A 190 -20.20 4.68 -3.14
C GLU A 190 -21.10 5.60 -2.30
N ILE A 191 -20.55 6.19 -1.19
CA ILE A 191 -21.29 7.13 -0.34
C ILE A 191 -21.74 8.36 -1.14
N LYS A 192 -20.86 8.93 -1.95
CA LYS A 192 -21.15 10.11 -2.78
C LYS A 192 -22.14 9.82 -3.91
N ALA A 193 -22.22 8.57 -4.36
CA ALA A 193 -23.15 8.13 -5.39
C ALA A 193 -24.58 7.84 -4.85
N ASP A 194 -24.78 7.86 -3.53
CA ASP A 194 -26.09 7.65 -2.95
C ASP A 194 -27.07 8.76 -3.40
N PRO A 195 -28.29 8.41 -3.86
CA PRO A 195 -29.28 9.40 -4.29
C PRO A 195 -29.64 10.45 -3.22
N ASN A 196 -29.49 10.11 -1.95
CA ASN A 196 -29.79 10.97 -0.81
C ASN A 196 -28.54 11.74 -0.28
N PHE A 197 -27.38 11.58 -0.93
CA PHE A 197 -26.16 12.31 -0.54
C PHE A 197 -26.42 13.81 -0.56
N PRO A 198 -26.07 14.57 0.50
CA PRO A 198 -26.37 16.00 0.61
C PRO A 198 -25.80 16.78 -0.58
N LYS A 199 -26.64 17.61 -1.19
CA LYS A 199 -26.22 18.57 -2.24
C LYS A 199 -25.60 19.79 -1.60
N ASN A 200 -24.64 20.42 -2.28
CA ASN A 200 -24.07 21.70 -1.88
C ASN A 200 -25.12 22.80 -1.94
#